data_d657d38a97f379f68f8af24f0c582367
#
_entry.id   d657d38a97f379f68f8af24f0c582367
#
_cell.length_a   1.000
_cell.length_b   1.000
_cell.length_c   1.000
_cell.angle_alpha   90.00
_cell.angle_beta   90.00
_cell.angle_gamma   90.00
#
_symmetry.space_group_name_H-M   'P 1'
#
loop_
_entity.id
_entity.type
_entity.pdbx_description
1 polymer ?
#
loop_
_entity_poly.entity_id
_entity_poly.type
_entity_poly.pdbx_seq_one_letter_code
_entity_poly.pdbx_strand_id
1 'polypeptide(L)'
;MRPAAALRIATCRPLPEPDQDEDLLLEALRAAGIDAVMAGWRGGGTDWREPVPTLLRSTWDYLHAVDDFEAWVGVAAAAAPMWNPPAVLFGNLHKRYLLGLAARGVPVTPTVLL
;
A
#
# COMPACT_ATOMS: atom_id res chain seq x y z
N MET A 1 23.48 2.79 16.38
CA MET A 1 22.52 1.96 15.61
C MET A 1 21.16 2.65 15.65
N ARG A 2 20.59 2.96 14.50
CA ARG A 2 19.22 3.49 14.48
C ARG A 2 18.26 2.40 14.94
N PRO A 3 17.28 2.71 15.80
CA PRO A 3 16.23 1.75 16.08
C PRO A 3 15.51 1.38 14.79
N ALA A 4 14.98 0.16 14.73
CA ALA A 4 14.16 -0.25 13.60
C ALA A 4 12.93 0.68 13.51
N ALA A 5 12.51 1.02 12.29
CA ALA A 5 11.30 1.81 12.10
C ALA A 5 10.10 1.14 12.77
N ALA A 6 9.25 1.93 13.42
CA ALA A 6 8.03 1.44 14.05
C ALA A 6 6.90 1.21 13.04
N LEU A 7 6.98 1.86 11.87
CA LEU A 7 5.98 1.77 10.80
C LEU A 7 6.67 1.95 9.45
N ARG A 8 6.34 1.09 8.49
CA ARG A 8 6.69 1.26 7.09
C ARG A 8 5.48 1.77 6.32
N ILE A 9 5.67 2.82 5.54
CA ILE A 9 4.66 3.32 4.61
C ILE A 9 5.06 2.83 3.22
N ALA A 10 4.28 1.89 2.69
CA ALA A 10 4.58 1.31 1.39
C ALA A 10 4.26 2.29 0.26
N THR A 11 5.22 2.48 -0.60
CA THR A 11 5.17 3.37 -1.76
C THR A 11 5.80 2.68 -2.97
N CYS A 12 5.80 3.33 -4.12
CA CYS A 12 6.64 2.94 -5.25
C CYS A 12 7.83 3.90 -5.39
N ARG A 13 8.91 3.42 -5.97
CA ARG A 13 10.08 4.22 -6.31
C ARG A 13 10.64 3.80 -7.70
N PRO A 14 10.87 4.76 -8.59
CA PRO A 14 10.52 6.17 -8.44
C PRO A 14 9.00 6.39 -8.43
N LEU A 15 8.56 7.49 -7.85
CA LEU A 15 7.17 7.92 -7.97
C LEU A 15 6.90 8.41 -9.39
N PRO A 16 5.76 8.04 -10.04
CA PRO A 16 5.42 8.53 -11.37
C PRO A 16 5.12 10.04 -11.39
N GLU A 17 4.71 10.58 -10.26
CA GLU A 17 4.50 12.01 -10.03
C GLU A 17 4.84 12.35 -8.57
N PRO A 18 5.21 13.61 -8.26
CA PRO A 18 5.50 14.00 -6.88
C PRO A 18 4.30 13.81 -5.95
N ASP A 19 4.52 13.23 -4.78
CA ASP A 19 3.53 13.14 -3.71
C ASP A 19 3.82 14.25 -2.68
N GLN A 20 3.06 15.33 -2.77
CA GLN A 20 3.25 16.51 -1.92
C GLN A 20 2.86 16.24 -0.46
N ASP A 21 2.06 15.21 -0.20
CA ASP A 21 1.59 14.88 1.15
C ASP A 21 2.54 13.94 1.90
N GLU A 22 3.54 13.38 1.23
CA GLU A 22 4.46 12.40 1.83
C GLU A 22 5.20 13.01 3.05
N ASP A 23 5.80 14.17 2.88
CA ASP A 23 6.53 14.84 3.95
C ASP A 23 5.61 15.27 5.09
N LEU A 24 4.42 15.77 4.77
CA LEU A 24 3.41 16.14 5.76
C LEU A 24 2.98 14.96 6.62
N LEU A 25 2.77 13.80 5.99
CA LEU A 25 2.43 12.57 6.70
C LEU A 25 3.57 12.13 7.63
N LEU A 26 4.80 12.12 7.14
CA LEU A 26 5.97 11.74 7.95
C LEU A 26 6.19 12.69 9.12
N GLU A 27 6.01 13.98 8.93
CA GLU A 27 6.10 14.99 10.00
C GLU A 27 5.00 14.77 11.06
N ALA A 28 3.76 14.55 10.64
CA ALA A 28 2.64 14.27 11.54
C ALA A 28 2.85 12.99 12.37
N LEU A 29 3.33 11.93 11.74
CA LEU A 29 3.63 10.67 12.44
C LEU A 29 4.77 10.86 13.45
N ARG A 30 5.82 11.57 13.07
CA ARG A 30 6.93 11.87 13.97
C ARG A 30 6.48 12.73 15.15
N ALA A 31 5.62 13.72 14.91
CA ALA A 31 5.04 14.54 15.98
C ALA A 31 4.16 13.70 16.93
N ALA A 32 3.55 12.64 16.44
CA ALA A 32 2.80 11.68 17.25
C ALA A 32 3.69 10.62 17.94
N GLY A 33 5.01 10.72 17.82
CA GLY A 33 5.96 9.76 18.42
C GLY A 33 6.13 8.46 17.63
N ILE A 34 5.69 8.40 16.38
CA ILE A 34 5.78 7.21 15.52
C ILE A 34 6.98 7.38 14.58
N ASP A 35 7.97 6.50 14.71
CA ASP A 35 9.10 6.46 13.78
C ASP A 35 8.71 5.72 12.51
N ALA A 36 8.29 6.48 11.48
CA ALA A 36 7.83 5.95 10.21
C ALA A 36 8.83 6.23 9.10
N VAL A 37 8.92 5.31 8.14
CA VAL A 37 9.76 5.46 6.95
C VAL A 37 8.95 5.11 5.69
N MET A 38 9.23 5.82 4.60
CA MET A 38 8.76 5.43 3.28
C MET A 38 9.61 4.26 2.77
N ALA A 39 8.97 3.22 2.26
CA ALA A 39 9.65 2.04 1.72
C ALA A 39 9.03 1.62 0.39
N GLY A 40 9.84 1.53 -0.66
CA GLY A 40 9.40 0.99 -1.94
C GLY A 40 8.99 -0.48 -1.79
N TRP A 41 7.81 -0.82 -2.30
CA TRP A 41 7.31 -2.20 -2.19
C TRP A 41 8.16 -3.20 -3.01
N ARG A 42 8.86 -2.73 -4.03
CA ARG A 42 9.82 -3.53 -4.80
C ARG A 42 11.09 -2.74 -5.10
N GLY A 43 12.18 -3.44 -5.37
CA GLY A 43 13.44 -2.85 -5.82
C GLY A 43 14.19 -1.96 -4.82
N GLY A 44 13.72 -1.83 -3.60
CA GLY A 44 14.23 -0.86 -2.63
C GLY A 44 15.16 -1.41 -1.55
N GLY A 45 15.50 -2.68 -1.58
CA GLY A 45 16.37 -3.28 -0.57
C GLY A 45 15.74 -3.46 0.82
N THR A 46 14.44 -3.24 0.97
CA THR A 46 13.72 -3.48 2.22
C THR A 46 13.45 -4.97 2.42
N ASP A 47 13.84 -5.52 3.56
CA ASP A 47 13.41 -6.87 3.92
C ASP A 47 12.00 -6.83 4.53
N TRP A 48 11.02 -7.20 3.71
CA TRP A 48 9.62 -7.21 4.08
C TRP A 48 9.21 -8.38 4.99
N ARG A 49 10.14 -9.27 5.31
CA ARG A 49 9.94 -10.35 6.29
C ARG A 49 10.18 -9.90 7.73
N GLU A 50 10.81 -8.74 7.91
CA GLU A 50 10.94 -8.16 9.26
C GLU A 50 9.57 -7.78 9.82
N PRO A 51 9.33 -7.99 11.14
CA PRO A 51 8.04 -7.78 11.77
C PRO A 51 7.75 -6.28 12.02
N VAL A 52 7.75 -5.48 10.97
CA VAL A 52 7.42 -4.06 11.03
C VAL A 52 6.07 -3.83 10.35
N PRO A 53 5.09 -3.25 11.05
CA PRO A 53 3.78 -2.94 10.47
C PRO A 53 3.88 -2.10 9.20
N THR A 54 2.97 -2.35 8.27
CA THR A 54 2.92 -1.67 6.98
C THR A 54 1.63 -0.90 6.80
N LEU A 55 1.74 0.38 6.46
CA LEU A 55 0.65 1.19 5.93
C LEU A 55 0.81 1.28 4.41
N LEU A 56 -0.15 0.75 3.68
CA LEU A 56 -0.13 0.84 2.22
C LEU A 56 -0.66 2.19 1.78
N ARG A 57 0.09 2.93 0.97
CA ARG A 57 -0.31 4.27 0.55
C ARG A 57 -0.13 4.51 -0.95
N SER A 58 1.10 4.63 -1.43
CA SER A 58 1.40 5.14 -2.77
C SER A 58 2.12 4.11 -3.65
N THR A 59 1.60 2.90 -3.70
CA THR A 59 2.10 1.81 -4.55
C THR A 59 1.52 1.91 -5.98
N TRP A 60 1.55 3.09 -6.57
CA TRP A 60 0.81 3.44 -7.79
C TRP A 60 1.22 2.65 -9.04
N ASP A 61 2.41 2.07 -9.03
CA ASP A 61 2.94 1.28 -10.14
C ASP A 61 2.54 -0.20 -10.12
N TYR A 62 1.72 -0.63 -9.15
CA TYR A 62 1.34 -2.04 -9.01
C TYR A 62 0.63 -2.60 -10.25
N LEU A 63 -0.04 -1.74 -11.03
CA LEU A 63 -0.75 -2.12 -12.25
C LEU A 63 0.18 -2.76 -13.30
N HIS A 64 1.46 -2.44 -13.26
CA HIS A 64 2.45 -2.96 -14.19
C HIS A 64 3.08 -4.29 -13.73
N ALA A 65 2.75 -4.75 -12.52
CA ALA A 65 3.30 -5.96 -11.93
C ALA A 65 2.36 -6.54 -10.85
N VAL A 66 1.13 -6.84 -11.23
CA VAL A 66 0.06 -7.27 -10.29
C VAL A 66 0.44 -8.53 -9.54
N ASP A 67 1.00 -9.53 -10.24
CA ASP A 67 1.38 -10.80 -9.61
C ASP A 67 2.50 -10.60 -8.57
N ASP A 68 3.49 -9.75 -8.88
CA ASP A 68 4.56 -9.40 -7.95
C ASP A 68 4.01 -8.63 -6.74
N PHE A 69 3.04 -7.76 -6.99
CA PHE A 69 2.40 -7.00 -5.92
C PHE A 69 1.60 -7.90 -4.98
N GLU A 70 0.83 -8.85 -5.51
CA GLU A 70 0.10 -9.83 -4.69
C GLU A 70 1.06 -10.69 -3.87
N ALA A 71 2.17 -11.15 -4.46
CA ALA A 71 3.19 -11.91 -3.75
C ALA A 71 3.82 -11.09 -2.62
N TRP A 72 4.15 -9.83 -2.88
CA TRP A 72 4.68 -8.91 -1.89
C TRP A 72 3.70 -8.68 -0.73
N VAL A 73 2.42 -8.44 -1.02
CA VAL A 73 1.38 -8.29 0.01
C VAL A 73 1.34 -9.51 0.92
N GLY A 74 1.43 -10.72 0.35
CA GLY A 74 1.47 -11.96 1.11
C GLY A 74 2.65 -12.02 2.09
N VAL A 75 3.84 -11.64 1.63
CA VAL A 75 5.06 -11.61 2.45
C VAL A 75 4.96 -10.58 3.57
N ALA A 76 4.60 -9.35 3.24
CA ALA A 76 4.55 -8.25 4.21
C ALA A 76 3.43 -8.48 5.26
N ALA A 77 2.27 -8.94 4.85
CA ALA A 77 1.15 -9.20 5.75
C ALA A 77 1.37 -10.41 6.66
N ALA A 78 2.15 -11.40 6.22
CA ALA A 78 2.55 -12.53 7.07
C ALA A 78 3.54 -12.11 8.16
N ALA A 79 4.33 -11.07 7.94
CA ALA A 79 5.35 -10.61 8.86
C ALA A 79 4.80 -9.70 9.97
N ALA A 80 3.81 -8.85 9.67
CA ALA A 80 3.23 -7.89 10.61
C ALA A 80 1.88 -7.37 10.11
N PRO A 81 1.10 -6.68 10.96
CA PRO A 81 -0.16 -6.06 10.52
C PRO A 81 0.02 -5.13 9.32
N MET A 82 -0.95 -5.16 8.43
CA MET A 82 -0.98 -4.32 7.24
C MET A 82 -2.29 -3.51 7.18
N TRP A 83 -2.17 -2.23 6.98
CA TRP A 83 -3.26 -1.31 6.65
C TRP A 83 -3.05 -0.85 5.20
N ASN A 84 -3.89 -0.99 4.31
CA ASN A 84 -5.13 -1.74 4.16
C ASN A 84 -4.90 -3.26 4.21
N PRO A 85 -5.79 -4.05 4.81
CA PRO A 85 -5.56 -5.49 4.93
C PRO A 85 -5.64 -6.22 3.57
N PRO A 86 -4.95 -7.37 3.44
CA PRO A 86 -4.88 -8.11 2.16
C PRO A 86 -6.23 -8.39 1.51
N ALA A 87 -7.24 -8.77 2.28
CA ALA A 87 -8.57 -9.05 1.75
C ALA A 87 -9.20 -7.84 1.04
N VAL A 88 -8.99 -6.64 1.58
CA VAL A 88 -9.45 -5.38 0.96
C VAL A 88 -8.65 -5.09 -0.30
N LEU A 89 -7.32 -5.24 -0.24
CA LEU A 89 -6.44 -5.01 -1.38
C LEU A 89 -6.80 -5.92 -2.55
N PHE A 90 -6.89 -7.21 -2.32
CA PHE A 90 -7.20 -8.19 -3.37
C PHE A 90 -8.60 -7.97 -3.98
N GLY A 91 -9.57 -7.53 -3.17
CA GLY A 91 -10.88 -7.14 -3.67
C GLY A 91 -10.87 -5.91 -4.58
N ASN A 92 -9.88 -5.03 -4.44
CA ASN A 92 -9.81 -3.74 -5.13
C ASN A 92 -8.79 -3.67 -6.27
N LEU A 93 -7.98 -4.71 -6.48
CA LEU A 93 -6.93 -4.70 -7.52
C LEU A 93 -7.47 -4.52 -8.93
N HIS A 94 -8.66 -5.00 -9.21
CA HIS A 94 -9.34 -4.85 -10.49
C HIS A 94 -10.66 -4.11 -10.32
N LYS A 95 -10.96 -3.17 -11.21
CA LYS A 95 -12.19 -2.34 -11.14
C LYS A 95 -13.50 -3.14 -11.25
N ARG A 96 -13.43 -4.44 -11.46
CA ARG A 96 -14.59 -5.35 -11.48
C ARG A 96 -15.44 -5.27 -10.20
N TYR A 97 -14.85 -4.90 -9.06
CA TYR A 97 -15.60 -4.73 -7.80
C TYR A 97 -16.72 -3.69 -7.92
N LEU A 98 -16.60 -2.71 -8.82
CA LEU A 98 -17.65 -1.72 -9.08
C LEU A 98 -18.93 -2.37 -9.59
N LEU A 99 -18.83 -3.39 -10.43
CA LEU A 99 -20.00 -4.14 -10.91
C LEU A 99 -20.67 -4.90 -9.76
N GLY A 100 -19.89 -5.46 -8.85
CA GLY A 100 -20.41 -6.13 -7.65
C GLY A 100 -21.14 -5.16 -6.72
N LEU A 101 -20.63 -3.95 -6.54
CA LEU A 101 -21.29 -2.90 -5.77
C LEU A 101 -22.60 -2.47 -6.42
N ALA A 102 -22.60 -2.23 -7.74
CA ALA A 102 -23.79 -1.85 -8.49
C ALA A 102 -24.90 -2.92 -8.38
N ALA A 103 -24.53 -4.20 -8.49
CA ALA A 103 -25.45 -5.33 -8.34
C ALA A 103 -26.09 -5.41 -6.94
N ARG A 104 -25.45 -4.82 -5.92
CA ARG A 104 -25.99 -4.72 -4.56
C ARG A 104 -26.74 -3.42 -4.29
N GLY A 105 -27.02 -2.62 -5.31
CA GLY A 105 -27.74 -1.37 -5.21
C GLY A 105 -26.92 -0.17 -4.73
N VAL A 106 -25.59 -0.27 -4.66
CA VAL A 106 -24.70 0.84 -4.34
C VAL A 106 -24.54 1.72 -5.59
N PRO A 107 -24.81 3.03 -5.52
CA PRO A 107 -24.54 3.93 -6.64
C PRO A 107 -23.05 3.93 -6.99
N VAL A 108 -22.73 3.68 -8.26
CA VAL A 108 -21.36 3.71 -8.78
C VAL A 108 -21.31 4.52 -10.07
N THR A 109 -20.15 5.03 -10.40
CA THR A 109 -19.91 5.62 -11.72
C THR A 109 -20.18 4.57 -12.81
N PRO A 110 -20.91 4.89 -13.89
CA PRO A 110 -21.12 3.98 -15.01
C PRO A 110 -19.79 3.40 -15.50
N THR A 111 -19.69 2.08 -15.51
CA THR A 111 -18.42 1.38 -15.74
C THR A 111 -18.62 0.27 -16.77
N VAL A 112 -17.75 0.22 -17.76
CA VAL A 112 -17.62 -0.88 -18.72
C VAL A 112 -16.24 -1.49 -18.57
N LEU A 113 -16.18 -2.82 -18.45
CA LEU A 113 -14.93 -3.56 -18.46
C LEU A 113 -14.62 -3.98 -19.90
N LEU A 114 -13.39 -3.72 -20.34
CA LEU A 114 -12.89 -4.12 -21.65
C LEU A 114 -12.17 -5.46 -21.57
#